data_51d89a209be596620c2a5a0b48a39d8e
#
_entry.id   51d89a209be596620c2a5a0b48a39d8e
#
_cell.length_a   1.000
_cell.length_b   1.000
_cell.length_c   1.000
_cell.angle_alpha   90.00
_cell.angle_beta   90.00
_cell.angle_gamma   90.00
#
_symmetry.space_group_name_H-M   'P 1'
#
loop_
_entity.id
_entity.type
_entity.pdbx_description
1 polymer ?
#
loop_
_entity_poly.entity_id
_entity_poly.type
_entity_poly.pdbx_seq_one_letter_code
_entity_poly.pdbx_strand_id
1 'polypeptide(L)'
;MTTLRRIGTRGDPTATVGQVPQLLLIEDDSAIRSALVRALSDRGHGVETAPTGMEGLHSALEGEPDLILLDLGLPDVDGSTLLKMLRGVSQVPVVVITAQDDEGQIIRALDAGADDYVIKPFSAEHLEARIRAVLRRAAAPDIVGPVVVGGLTVDPLTRDAVLDGRPLDLSRKEFDLLHQLARKAGQVVSKRDLLAEVWHLPYGGAEKTVDVHLSWLRRKLGESAQEPRYLHSVRGVGIKLVPPPP
;
A
#
# COMPACT_ATOMS: atom_id res chain seq x y z
N MET A 1 -22.24 57.96 2.40
CA MET A 1 -22.60 56.78 3.20
C MET A 1 -21.88 55.56 2.59
N THR A 2 -20.70 55.25 3.11
CA THR A 2 -19.82 54.23 2.54
C THR A 2 -19.84 53.03 3.49
N THR A 3 -20.38 51.92 3.06
CA THR A 3 -20.49 50.68 3.84
C THR A 3 -19.17 49.92 3.80
N LEU A 4 -18.46 49.87 4.93
CA LEU A 4 -17.27 49.09 5.13
C LEU A 4 -17.60 47.57 5.15
N ARG A 5 -17.07 46.82 4.18
CA ARG A 5 -17.04 45.35 4.18
C ARG A 5 -16.07 44.87 5.27
N ARG A 6 -16.59 44.16 6.23
CA ARG A 6 -15.79 43.39 7.21
C ARG A 6 -15.03 42.28 6.49
N ILE A 7 -13.72 42.33 6.58
CA ILE A 7 -12.82 41.22 6.19
C ILE A 7 -12.94 40.15 7.28
N GLY A 8 -13.46 39.00 6.92
CA GLY A 8 -13.53 37.83 7.81
C GLY A 8 -12.13 37.35 8.16
N THR A 9 -11.87 37.22 9.45
CA THR A 9 -10.69 36.62 10.05
C THR A 9 -10.57 35.15 9.60
N ARG A 10 -9.40 34.78 9.11
CA ARG A 10 -9.02 33.39 8.84
C ARG A 10 -9.21 32.58 10.13
N GLY A 11 -10.04 31.55 10.05
CA GLY A 11 -10.18 30.55 11.12
C GLY A 11 -8.85 29.84 11.35
N ASP A 12 -8.57 29.68 12.62
CA ASP A 12 -7.52 28.89 13.21
C ASP A 12 -7.56 27.46 12.65
N PRO A 13 -6.45 26.81 12.29
CA PRO A 13 -6.45 25.40 11.96
C PRO A 13 -6.60 24.60 13.26
N THR A 14 -7.87 24.42 13.69
CA THR A 14 -8.19 23.55 14.82
C THR A 14 -7.68 22.15 14.52
N ALA A 15 -6.84 21.65 15.43
CA ALA A 15 -6.38 20.29 15.50
C ALA A 15 -7.48 19.30 15.09
N THR A 16 -7.18 18.49 14.07
CA THR A 16 -8.01 17.38 13.64
C THR A 16 -8.12 16.42 14.83
N VAL A 17 -9.26 16.45 15.51
CA VAL A 17 -9.65 15.40 16.46
C VAL A 17 -9.54 14.09 15.70
N GLY A 18 -8.72 13.15 16.18
CA GLY A 18 -8.37 11.93 15.48
C GLY A 18 -9.62 11.22 14.99
N GLN A 19 -9.81 11.23 13.67
CA GLN A 19 -10.93 10.58 13.00
C GLN A 19 -10.77 9.08 13.23
N VAL A 20 -11.80 8.41 13.73
CA VAL A 20 -11.82 6.95 13.90
C VAL A 20 -11.70 6.30 12.54
N PRO A 21 -10.64 5.50 12.28
CA PRO A 21 -10.47 4.88 10.97
C PRO A 21 -11.65 3.97 10.62
N GLN A 22 -12.18 4.12 9.42
CA GLN A 22 -13.29 3.32 8.89
C GLN A 22 -12.72 2.15 8.08
N LEU A 23 -12.99 0.93 8.52
CA LEU A 23 -12.55 -0.30 7.87
C LEU A 23 -13.73 -0.96 7.17
N LEU A 24 -13.53 -1.46 5.95
CA LEU A 24 -14.47 -2.35 5.28
C LEU A 24 -13.93 -3.78 5.36
N LEU A 25 -14.66 -4.69 6.00
CA LEU A 25 -14.33 -6.11 6.12
C LEU A 25 -15.19 -6.93 5.16
N ILE A 26 -14.56 -7.56 4.16
CA ILE A 26 -15.19 -8.45 3.19
C ILE A 26 -14.81 -9.89 3.56
N GLU A 27 -15.73 -10.61 4.18
CA GLU A 27 -15.52 -11.95 4.75
C GLU A 27 -16.87 -12.69 4.73
N ASP A 28 -16.95 -13.87 4.16
CA ASP A 28 -18.19 -14.64 4.04
C ASP A 28 -18.56 -15.42 5.32
N ASP A 29 -17.56 -15.92 6.04
CA ASP A 29 -17.80 -16.62 7.30
C ASP A 29 -18.31 -15.69 8.39
N SER A 30 -19.56 -15.89 8.80
CA SER A 30 -20.23 -15.04 9.80
C SER A 30 -19.56 -15.08 11.20
N ALA A 31 -18.93 -16.20 11.57
CA ALA A 31 -18.27 -16.35 12.87
C ALA A 31 -16.93 -15.58 12.86
N ILE A 32 -16.14 -15.72 11.79
CA ILE A 32 -14.89 -14.97 11.60
C ILE A 32 -15.21 -13.48 11.51
N ARG A 33 -16.17 -13.08 10.67
CA ARG A 33 -16.61 -11.70 10.52
C ARG A 33 -17.00 -11.08 11.85
N SER A 34 -17.83 -11.75 12.65
CA SER A 34 -18.28 -11.25 13.97
C SER A 34 -17.12 -11.15 14.97
N ALA A 35 -16.18 -12.09 14.94
CA ALA A 35 -15.00 -12.05 15.81
C ALA A 35 -14.07 -10.88 15.45
N LEU A 36 -13.84 -10.65 14.14
CA LEU A 36 -13.01 -9.55 13.67
C LEU A 36 -13.65 -8.18 13.95
N VAL A 37 -14.95 -8.04 13.73
CA VAL A 37 -15.67 -6.79 14.07
C VAL A 37 -15.47 -6.44 15.54
N ARG A 38 -15.70 -7.38 16.47
CA ARG A 38 -15.47 -7.12 17.90
C ARG A 38 -14.02 -6.74 18.17
N ALA A 39 -13.07 -7.54 17.68
CA ALA A 39 -11.66 -7.31 17.95
C ALA A 39 -11.14 -5.98 17.43
N LEU A 40 -11.63 -5.50 16.28
CA LEU A 40 -11.25 -4.22 15.68
C LEU A 40 -11.99 -3.04 16.31
N SER A 41 -13.27 -3.20 16.63
CA SER A 41 -14.04 -2.16 17.36
C SER A 41 -13.48 -1.91 18.75
N ASP A 42 -13.07 -2.95 19.49
CA ASP A 42 -12.39 -2.83 20.79
C ASP A 42 -11.07 -2.05 20.70
N ARG A 43 -10.49 -1.92 19.49
CA ARG A 43 -9.27 -1.17 19.21
C ARG A 43 -9.52 0.21 18.63
N GLY A 44 -10.78 0.62 18.56
CA GLY A 44 -11.19 1.97 18.18
C GLY A 44 -11.37 2.17 16.68
N HIS A 45 -11.60 1.09 15.89
CA HIS A 45 -11.96 1.20 14.48
C HIS A 45 -13.48 1.17 14.29
N GLY A 46 -14.00 1.96 13.35
CA GLY A 46 -15.31 1.74 12.76
C GLY A 46 -15.20 0.59 11.75
N VAL A 47 -16.10 -0.38 11.79
CA VAL A 47 -16.05 -1.55 10.91
C VAL A 47 -17.38 -1.74 10.20
N GLU A 48 -17.38 -1.50 8.90
CA GLU A 48 -18.45 -1.93 7.99
C GLU A 48 -18.14 -3.33 7.47
N THR A 49 -19.16 -4.13 7.18
CA THR A 49 -18.96 -5.52 6.74
C THR A 49 -19.74 -5.85 5.48
N ALA A 50 -19.13 -6.66 4.61
CA ALA A 50 -19.79 -7.24 3.45
C ALA A 50 -19.57 -8.77 3.45
N PRO A 51 -20.65 -9.59 3.32
CA PRO A 51 -20.56 -11.04 3.29
C PRO A 51 -20.17 -11.60 1.92
N THR A 52 -20.17 -10.78 0.87
CA THR A 52 -19.81 -11.17 -0.50
C THR A 52 -18.89 -10.15 -1.15
N GLY A 53 -18.16 -10.59 -2.17
CA GLY A 53 -17.24 -9.72 -2.89
C GLY A 53 -17.95 -8.58 -3.61
N MET A 54 -19.12 -8.86 -4.23
CA MET A 54 -19.87 -7.83 -4.95
C MET A 54 -20.48 -6.79 -4.01
N GLU A 55 -20.98 -7.20 -2.84
CA GLU A 55 -21.39 -6.24 -1.80
C GLU A 55 -20.22 -5.42 -1.31
N GLY A 56 -19.05 -6.05 -1.09
CA GLY A 56 -17.82 -5.37 -0.70
C GLY A 56 -17.35 -4.34 -1.73
N LEU A 57 -17.43 -4.66 -3.02
CA LEU A 57 -17.13 -3.72 -4.10
C LEU A 57 -18.07 -2.51 -4.07
N HIS A 58 -19.36 -2.75 -3.85
CA HIS A 58 -20.38 -1.70 -3.74
C HIS A 58 -20.11 -0.78 -2.53
N SER A 59 -19.92 -1.38 -1.34
CA SER A 59 -19.58 -0.62 -0.13
C SER A 59 -18.27 0.17 -0.28
N ALA A 60 -17.26 -0.37 -0.96
CA ALA A 60 -16.00 0.34 -1.21
C ALA A 60 -16.17 1.59 -2.09
N LEU A 61 -17.19 1.60 -2.98
CA LEU A 61 -17.49 2.74 -3.86
C LEU A 61 -18.32 3.82 -3.17
N GLU A 62 -19.23 3.43 -2.27
CA GLU A 62 -20.17 4.35 -1.61
C GLU A 62 -19.65 4.88 -0.27
N GLY A 63 -18.92 4.04 0.49
CA GLY A 63 -18.55 4.30 1.87
C GLY A 63 -17.20 4.99 2.08
N GLU A 64 -16.35 5.11 1.05
CA GLU A 64 -14.99 5.67 1.13
C GLU A 64 -14.20 5.19 2.37
N PRO A 65 -14.03 3.86 2.59
CA PRO A 65 -13.32 3.35 3.75
C PRO A 65 -11.84 3.76 3.73
N ASP A 66 -11.23 3.90 4.90
CA ASP A 66 -9.79 4.19 5.04
C ASP A 66 -8.92 2.96 4.70
N LEU A 67 -9.46 1.74 4.85
CA LEU A 67 -8.80 0.49 4.55
C LEU A 67 -9.81 -0.63 4.33
N ILE A 68 -9.50 -1.54 3.40
CA ILE A 68 -10.28 -2.76 3.11
C ILE A 68 -9.52 -3.97 3.65
N LEU A 69 -10.23 -4.82 4.41
CA LEU A 69 -9.80 -6.17 4.77
C LEU A 69 -10.54 -7.15 3.86
N LEU A 70 -9.81 -7.92 3.07
CA LEU A 70 -10.37 -8.77 2.03
C LEU A 70 -10.00 -10.24 2.23
N ASP A 71 -10.99 -11.11 2.45
CA ASP A 71 -10.78 -12.54 2.29
C ASP A 71 -10.73 -12.91 0.79
N LEU A 72 -9.83 -13.82 0.44
CA LEU A 72 -9.76 -14.36 -0.93
C LEU A 72 -10.73 -15.53 -1.17
N GLY A 73 -11.23 -16.17 -0.11
CA GLY A 73 -12.09 -17.34 -0.17
C GLY A 73 -13.58 -17.03 -0.37
N LEU A 74 -13.94 -15.95 -1.04
CA LEU A 74 -15.34 -15.52 -1.21
C LEU A 74 -16.14 -16.44 -2.13
N PRO A 75 -17.44 -16.63 -1.87
CA PRO A 75 -18.27 -17.61 -2.62
C PRO A 75 -18.72 -17.13 -3.99
N ASP A 76 -18.74 -15.83 -4.25
CA ASP A 76 -19.34 -15.20 -5.42
C ASP A 76 -18.32 -14.73 -6.47
N VAL A 77 -17.12 -14.40 -6.06
CA VAL A 77 -16.05 -13.91 -6.96
C VAL A 77 -14.68 -14.31 -6.44
N ASP A 78 -13.79 -14.69 -7.34
CA ASP A 78 -12.38 -14.91 -6.97
C ASP A 78 -11.74 -13.65 -6.37
N GLY A 79 -11.14 -13.77 -5.19
CA GLY A 79 -10.61 -12.62 -4.44
C GLY A 79 -9.54 -11.83 -5.19
N SER A 80 -8.72 -12.48 -6.03
CA SER A 80 -7.74 -11.78 -6.88
C SER A 80 -8.42 -10.97 -7.98
N THR A 81 -9.54 -11.48 -8.49
CA THR A 81 -10.38 -10.77 -9.48
C THR A 81 -11.06 -9.57 -8.83
N LEU A 82 -11.64 -9.75 -7.65
CA LEU A 82 -12.23 -8.65 -6.87
C LEU A 82 -11.21 -7.56 -6.57
N LEU A 83 -10.01 -7.95 -6.17
CA LEU A 83 -8.92 -7.01 -5.90
C LEU A 83 -8.56 -6.16 -7.13
N LYS A 84 -8.50 -6.76 -8.33
CA LYS A 84 -8.30 -6.03 -9.59
C LYS A 84 -9.46 -5.08 -9.89
N MET A 85 -10.70 -5.50 -9.63
CA MET A 85 -11.88 -4.64 -9.80
C MET A 85 -11.81 -3.44 -8.84
N LEU A 86 -11.49 -3.67 -7.56
CA LEU A 86 -11.27 -2.60 -6.56
C LEU A 86 -10.18 -1.62 -7.02
N ARG A 87 -9.06 -2.11 -7.55
CA ARG A 87 -7.97 -1.24 -8.05
C ARG A 87 -8.35 -0.45 -9.30
N GLY A 88 -9.27 -0.93 -10.10
CA GLY A 88 -9.82 -0.19 -11.26
C GLY A 88 -10.64 1.04 -10.85
N VAL A 89 -11.15 1.09 -9.62
CA VAL A 89 -12.12 2.10 -9.17
C VAL A 89 -11.70 2.82 -7.88
N SER A 90 -10.72 2.31 -7.12
CA SER A 90 -10.32 2.85 -5.81
C SER A 90 -8.84 2.68 -5.53
N GLN A 91 -8.26 3.68 -4.86
CA GLN A 91 -6.88 3.65 -4.32
C GLN A 91 -6.86 3.32 -2.82
N VAL A 92 -7.98 3.00 -2.21
CA VAL A 92 -8.07 2.60 -0.80
C VAL A 92 -7.15 1.40 -0.53
N PRO A 93 -6.34 1.44 0.54
CA PRO A 93 -5.45 0.33 0.88
C PRO A 93 -6.24 -0.96 1.14
N VAL A 94 -5.71 -2.08 0.65
CA VAL A 94 -6.29 -3.42 0.83
C VAL A 94 -5.30 -4.34 1.54
N VAL A 95 -5.70 -4.88 2.69
CA VAL A 95 -5.00 -5.97 3.37
C VAL A 95 -5.77 -7.26 3.11
N VAL A 96 -5.10 -8.21 2.47
CA VAL A 96 -5.68 -9.53 2.17
C VAL A 96 -5.58 -10.42 3.40
N ILE A 97 -6.68 -11.10 3.73
CA ILE A 97 -6.75 -12.13 4.78
C ILE A 97 -6.99 -13.47 4.08
N THR A 98 -6.12 -14.45 4.24
CA THR A 98 -6.27 -15.72 3.54
C THR A 98 -5.90 -16.91 4.41
N ALA A 99 -6.59 -18.04 4.22
CA ALA A 99 -6.22 -19.33 4.83
C ALA A 99 -5.08 -20.03 4.06
N GLN A 100 -4.69 -19.49 2.92
CA GLN A 100 -3.75 -20.13 2.02
C GLN A 100 -2.35 -19.58 2.26
N ASP A 101 -1.43 -20.48 2.59
CA ASP A 101 0.00 -20.24 2.73
C ASP A 101 0.78 -20.51 1.43
N ASP A 102 0.08 -20.83 0.33
CA ASP A 102 0.69 -20.98 -0.99
C ASP A 102 1.32 -19.66 -1.46
N GLU A 103 2.64 -19.67 -1.52
CA GLU A 103 3.46 -18.54 -1.95
C GLU A 103 2.98 -17.95 -3.31
N GLY A 104 2.51 -18.81 -4.21
CA GLY A 104 2.01 -18.38 -5.51
C GLY A 104 0.72 -17.55 -5.43
N GLN A 105 -0.15 -17.84 -4.47
CA GLN A 105 -1.38 -17.04 -4.28
C GLN A 105 -1.11 -15.71 -3.60
N ILE A 106 -0.22 -15.69 -2.63
CA ILE A 106 0.26 -14.46 -1.99
C ILE A 106 0.87 -13.52 -3.04
N ILE A 107 1.74 -14.05 -3.90
CA ILE A 107 2.33 -13.29 -5.00
C ILE A 107 1.24 -12.74 -5.93
N ARG A 108 0.26 -13.56 -6.32
CA ARG A 108 -0.85 -13.12 -7.18
C ARG A 108 -1.69 -12.02 -6.53
N ALA A 109 -1.95 -12.10 -5.21
CA ALA A 109 -2.67 -11.06 -4.49
C ALA A 109 -1.90 -9.73 -4.46
N LEU A 110 -0.59 -9.79 -4.19
CA LEU A 110 0.28 -8.61 -4.24
C LEU A 110 0.37 -8.03 -5.66
N ASP A 111 0.47 -8.90 -6.69
CA ASP A 111 0.43 -8.53 -8.11
C ASP A 111 -0.88 -7.83 -8.51
N ALA A 112 -1.98 -8.32 -7.96
CA ALA A 112 -3.30 -7.74 -8.19
C ALA A 112 -3.48 -6.40 -7.46
N GLY A 113 -2.50 -5.98 -6.64
CA GLY A 113 -2.48 -4.68 -5.98
C GLY A 113 -2.81 -4.67 -4.48
N ALA A 114 -2.72 -5.81 -3.78
CA ALA A 114 -2.78 -5.83 -2.32
C ALA A 114 -1.64 -5.03 -1.71
N ASP A 115 -1.93 -4.26 -0.66
CA ASP A 115 -0.94 -3.48 0.08
C ASP A 115 -0.19 -4.31 1.11
N ASP A 116 -0.88 -5.31 1.69
CA ASP A 116 -0.32 -6.27 2.62
C ASP A 116 -1.19 -7.53 2.67
N TYR A 117 -0.74 -8.57 3.38
CA TYR A 117 -1.52 -9.79 3.59
C TYR A 117 -1.31 -10.36 5.00
N VAL A 118 -2.29 -11.14 5.47
CA VAL A 118 -2.26 -11.87 6.73
C VAL A 118 -2.74 -13.30 6.49
N ILE A 119 -1.97 -14.28 6.95
CA ILE A 119 -2.30 -15.70 6.82
C ILE A 119 -3.08 -16.15 8.06
N LYS A 120 -4.24 -16.79 7.88
CA LYS A 120 -5.02 -17.47 8.93
C LYS A 120 -4.30 -18.77 9.37
N PRO A 121 -4.18 -19.07 10.69
CA PRO A 121 -4.69 -18.31 11.82
C PRO A 121 -3.74 -17.18 12.26
N PHE A 122 -4.30 -16.06 12.70
CA PHE A 122 -3.56 -14.90 13.21
C PHE A 122 -4.17 -14.37 14.51
N SER A 123 -3.38 -13.62 15.28
CA SER A 123 -3.89 -12.89 16.44
C SER A 123 -4.45 -11.52 16.04
N ALA A 124 -5.39 -11.01 16.84
CA ALA A 124 -5.93 -9.66 16.64
C ALA A 124 -4.84 -8.58 16.71
N GLU A 125 -3.82 -8.77 17.55
CA GLU A 125 -2.67 -7.86 17.65
C GLU A 125 -1.85 -7.85 16.36
N HIS A 126 -1.69 -9.01 15.73
CA HIS A 126 -0.95 -9.13 14.48
C HIS A 126 -1.70 -8.39 13.35
N LEU A 127 -3.01 -8.62 13.20
CA LEU A 127 -3.82 -7.91 12.22
C LEU A 127 -3.81 -6.40 12.47
N GLU A 128 -4.00 -5.97 13.71
CA GLU A 128 -3.99 -4.56 14.11
C GLU A 128 -2.65 -3.88 13.76
N ALA A 129 -1.52 -4.55 14.02
CA ALA A 129 -0.21 -4.01 13.66
C ALA A 129 -0.09 -3.75 12.15
N ARG A 130 -0.69 -4.63 11.30
CA ARG A 130 -0.74 -4.46 9.84
C ARG A 130 -1.63 -3.31 9.43
N ILE A 131 -2.84 -3.23 9.99
CA ILE A 131 -3.79 -2.14 9.74
C ILE A 131 -3.13 -0.79 10.03
N ARG A 132 -2.57 -0.62 11.24
CA ARG A 132 -1.88 0.63 11.61
C ARG A 132 -0.71 0.95 10.70
N ALA A 133 0.05 -0.05 10.28
CA ALA A 133 1.18 0.15 9.37
C ALA A 133 0.71 0.65 8.00
N VAL A 134 -0.39 0.12 7.48
CA VAL A 134 -0.98 0.51 6.20
C VAL A 134 -1.63 1.89 6.29
N LEU A 135 -2.44 2.16 7.33
CA LEU A 135 -3.09 3.46 7.55
C LEU A 135 -2.08 4.59 7.76
N ARG A 136 -1.02 4.37 8.54
CA ARG A 136 0.03 5.38 8.75
C ARG A 136 0.67 5.79 7.42
N ARG A 137 0.89 4.87 6.48
CA ARG A 137 1.39 5.17 5.14
C ARG A 137 0.42 5.96 4.29
N ALA A 138 -0.88 5.67 4.42
CA ALA A 138 -1.93 6.41 3.73
C ALA A 138 -2.09 7.83 4.28
N ALA A 139 -1.89 8.00 5.61
CA ALA A 139 -2.09 9.28 6.31
C ALA A 139 -0.84 10.18 6.37
N ALA A 140 0.36 9.64 6.19
CA ALA A 140 1.59 10.41 6.25
C ALA A 140 2.22 10.53 4.86
N PRO A 141 2.00 11.63 4.14
CA PRO A 141 3.06 12.10 3.28
C PRO A 141 4.23 12.46 4.19
N ASP A 142 5.35 11.71 4.14
CA ASP A 142 6.63 12.32 4.50
C ASP A 142 6.68 13.63 3.72
N ILE A 143 6.66 14.78 4.41
CA ILE A 143 6.75 16.12 3.80
C ILE A 143 8.21 16.29 3.33
N VAL A 144 8.59 15.48 2.39
CA VAL A 144 9.82 15.59 1.62
C VAL A 144 9.33 15.84 0.20
N GLY A 145 9.68 16.96 -0.37
CA GLY A 145 9.34 17.28 -1.77
C GLY A 145 9.83 16.19 -2.73
N PRO A 146 9.56 16.31 -4.03
CA PRO A 146 9.94 15.32 -5.03
C PRO A 146 11.42 14.96 -4.92
N VAL A 147 11.72 13.67 -4.93
CA VAL A 147 13.08 13.15 -4.97
C VAL A 147 13.49 12.99 -6.43
N VAL A 148 14.62 13.61 -6.81
CA VAL A 148 15.13 13.56 -8.17
C VAL A 148 16.44 12.76 -8.21
N VAL A 149 16.51 11.75 -9.09
CA VAL A 149 17.69 10.91 -9.30
C VAL A 149 17.93 10.76 -10.81
N GLY A 150 18.81 11.59 -11.38
CA GLY A 150 18.97 11.68 -12.84
C GLY A 150 17.67 12.15 -13.51
N GLY A 151 17.17 11.39 -14.49
CA GLY A 151 15.90 11.66 -15.16
C GLY A 151 14.66 11.15 -14.43
N LEU A 152 14.84 10.48 -13.27
CA LEU A 152 13.76 9.96 -12.46
C LEU A 152 13.34 10.98 -11.39
N THR A 153 12.06 11.35 -11.38
CA THR A 153 11.43 12.17 -10.33
C THR A 153 10.37 11.33 -9.64
N VAL A 154 10.38 11.29 -8.31
CA VAL A 154 9.41 10.55 -7.48
C VAL A 154 8.79 11.54 -6.50
N ASP A 155 7.49 11.80 -6.64
CA ASP A 155 6.77 12.75 -5.78
C ASP A 155 5.90 11.98 -4.76
N PRO A 156 6.25 12.02 -3.47
CA PRO A 156 5.50 11.34 -2.44
C PRO A 156 4.13 11.99 -2.14
N LEU A 157 3.94 13.28 -2.48
CA LEU A 157 2.69 13.98 -2.20
C LEU A 157 1.58 13.57 -3.18
N THR A 158 1.92 13.49 -4.47
CA THR A 158 0.97 13.06 -5.51
C THR A 158 1.02 11.55 -5.75
N ARG A 159 2.03 10.87 -5.20
CA ARG A 159 2.37 9.48 -5.45
C ARG A 159 2.66 9.17 -6.92
N ASP A 160 3.16 10.17 -7.63
CA ASP A 160 3.57 10.07 -9.03
C ASP A 160 5.06 9.79 -9.16
N ALA A 161 5.43 9.06 -10.19
CA ALA A 161 6.81 8.92 -10.62
C ALA A 161 6.92 9.20 -12.12
N VAL A 162 7.96 9.93 -12.50
CA VAL A 162 8.21 10.33 -13.88
C VAL A 162 9.64 9.98 -14.24
N LEU A 163 9.85 9.33 -15.38
CA LEU A 163 11.17 9.01 -15.93
C LEU A 163 11.35 9.69 -17.29
N ASP A 164 12.33 10.55 -17.39
CA ASP A 164 12.64 11.31 -18.62
C ASP A 164 11.40 12.02 -19.21
N GLY A 165 10.58 12.62 -18.33
CA GLY A 165 9.34 13.33 -18.68
C GLY A 165 8.13 12.42 -18.95
N ARG A 166 8.25 11.10 -18.81
CA ARG A 166 7.17 10.14 -19.03
C ARG A 166 6.65 9.62 -17.68
N PRO A 167 5.33 9.69 -17.40
CA PRO A 167 4.78 9.13 -16.19
C PRO A 167 4.95 7.60 -16.16
N LEU A 168 5.27 7.07 -14.99
CA LEU A 168 5.36 5.64 -14.73
C LEU A 168 4.05 5.17 -14.10
N ASP A 169 3.41 4.18 -14.72
CA ASP A 169 2.23 3.52 -14.15
C ASP A 169 2.70 2.50 -13.10
N LEU A 170 2.76 2.93 -11.84
CA LEU A 170 3.22 2.13 -10.71
C LEU A 170 2.04 1.70 -9.82
N SER A 171 2.03 0.42 -9.44
CA SER A 171 1.20 0.00 -8.33
C SER A 171 1.67 0.67 -7.03
N ARG A 172 0.81 0.65 -6.01
CA ARG A 172 1.12 1.29 -4.72
C ARG A 172 2.44 0.79 -4.11
N LYS A 173 2.68 -0.52 -4.15
CA LYS A 173 3.91 -1.12 -3.61
C LYS A 173 5.15 -0.87 -4.47
N GLU A 174 5.00 -0.80 -5.77
CA GLU A 174 6.09 -0.40 -6.65
C GLU A 174 6.49 1.05 -6.42
N PHE A 175 5.51 1.93 -6.22
CA PHE A 175 5.77 3.33 -5.85
C PHE A 175 6.50 3.42 -4.50
N ASP A 176 5.99 2.75 -3.44
CA ASP A 176 6.61 2.75 -2.12
C ASP A 176 8.05 2.23 -2.17
N LEU A 177 8.30 1.16 -2.93
CA LEU A 177 9.63 0.59 -3.14
C LEU A 177 10.56 1.58 -3.87
N LEU A 178 10.07 2.18 -4.96
CA LEU A 178 10.83 3.16 -5.73
C LEU A 178 11.15 4.39 -4.89
N HIS A 179 10.17 4.93 -4.16
CA HIS A 179 10.34 6.09 -3.30
C HIS A 179 11.38 5.82 -2.20
N GLN A 180 11.31 4.65 -1.55
CA GLN A 180 12.26 4.28 -0.49
C GLN A 180 13.69 4.15 -1.03
N LEU A 181 13.86 3.57 -2.21
CA LEU A 181 15.15 3.49 -2.89
C LEU A 181 15.65 4.87 -3.35
N ALA A 182 14.76 5.73 -3.84
CA ALA A 182 15.10 7.08 -4.27
C ALA A 182 15.55 7.97 -3.11
N ARG A 183 14.87 7.90 -1.95
CA ARG A 183 15.30 8.60 -0.71
C ARG A 183 16.69 8.20 -0.25
N LYS A 184 17.12 6.97 -0.52
CA LYS A 184 18.43 6.42 -0.19
C LYS A 184 19.32 6.28 -1.43
N ALA A 185 19.12 7.14 -2.44
CA ALA A 185 19.91 7.10 -3.66
C ALA A 185 21.41 7.09 -3.39
N GLY A 186 22.13 6.24 -4.09
CA GLY A 186 23.59 6.06 -3.87
C GLY A 186 23.94 5.10 -2.74
N GLN A 187 23.01 4.70 -1.87
CA GLN A 187 23.22 3.75 -0.79
C GLN A 187 22.70 2.36 -1.16
N VAL A 188 23.33 1.32 -0.60
CA VAL A 188 22.80 -0.06 -0.73
C VAL A 188 21.78 -0.29 0.38
N VAL A 189 20.55 -0.63 0.00
CA VAL A 189 19.47 -0.99 0.93
C VAL A 189 19.29 -2.50 0.91
N SER A 190 19.33 -3.15 2.07
CA SER A 190 19.15 -4.59 2.14
C SER A 190 17.71 -4.99 1.82
N LYS A 191 17.49 -6.21 1.29
CA LYS A 191 16.13 -6.71 1.08
C LYS A 191 15.33 -6.78 2.38
N ARG A 192 16.01 -7.07 3.49
CA ARG A 192 15.41 -7.09 4.82
C ARG A 192 14.89 -5.70 5.23
N ASP A 193 15.69 -4.65 5.00
CA ASP A 193 15.28 -3.27 5.30
C ASP A 193 14.13 -2.85 4.39
N LEU A 194 14.17 -3.20 3.10
CA LEU A 194 13.07 -2.97 2.17
C LEU A 194 11.79 -3.68 2.63
N LEU A 195 11.88 -4.94 3.07
CA LEU A 195 10.73 -5.65 3.64
C LEU A 195 10.19 -4.95 4.89
N ALA A 196 11.06 -4.51 5.79
CA ALA A 196 10.66 -3.80 6.99
C ALA A 196 10.03 -2.44 6.68
N GLU A 197 10.60 -1.68 5.75
CA GLU A 197 10.20 -0.30 5.46
C GLU A 197 9.02 -0.21 4.47
N VAL A 198 8.92 -1.12 3.51
CA VAL A 198 7.86 -1.11 2.47
C VAL A 198 6.72 -2.08 2.78
N TRP A 199 7.02 -3.26 3.33
CA TRP A 199 6.02 -4.27 3.67
C TRP A 199 5.78 -4.44 5.17
N HIS A 200 6.61 -3.79 6.02
CA HIS A 200 6.58 -3.90 7.49
C HIS A 200 6.64 -5.34 8.00
N LEU A 201 7.40 -6.17 7.30
CA LEU A 201 7.71 -7.54 7.63
C LEU A 201 9.11 -7.60 8.28
N PRO A 202 9.24 -7.47 9.61
CA PRO A 202 10.57 -7.39 10.25
C PRO A 202 11.31 -8.73 10.26
N TYR A 203 10.62 -9.86 10.04
CA TYR A 203 11.21 -11.21 10.15
C TYR A 203 10.77 -12.14 9.02
N GLY A 204 11.75 -12.64 8.26
CA GLY A 204 11.84 -13.92 7.56
C GLY A 204 10.78 -14.32 6.53
N GLY A 205 11.24 -14.82 5.39
CA GLY A 205 10.47 -15.62 4.44
C GLY A 205 9.95 -14.90 3.20
N ALA A 206 9.78 -13.58 3.22
CA ALA A 206 9.19 -12.85 2.10
C ALA A 206 10.21 -12.08 1.22
N GLU A 207 11.49 -12.43 1.24
CA GLU A 207 12.51 -11.77 0.39
C GLU A 207 12.19 -11.89 -1.11
N LYS A 208 11.54 -12.98 -1.52
CA LYS A 208 11.04 -13.16 -2.88
C LYS A 208 10.03 -12.09 -3.30
N THR A 209 9.22 -11.57 -2.36
CA THR A 209 8.30 -10.46 -2.61
C THR A 209 9.05 -9.23 -3.11
N VAL A 210 10.18 -8.90 -2.50
CA VAL A 210 11.04 -7.79 -2.94
C VAL A 210 11.56 -8.06 -4.35
N ASP A 211 12.03 -9.29 -4.63
CA ASP A 211 12.58 -9.65 -5.95
C ASP A 211 11.53 -9.53 -7.06
N VAL A 212 10.32 -9.95 -6.79
CA VAL A 212 9.19 -9.85 -7.75
C VAL A 212 8.90 -8.37 -8.07
N HIS A 213 8.71 -7.53 -7.04
CA HIS A 213 8.45 -6.10 -7.25
C HIS A 213 9.62 -5.36 -7.90
N LEU A 214 10.87 -5.73 -7.58
CA LEU A 214 12.05 -5.21 -8.28
C LEU A 214 12.07 -5.60 -9.75
N SER A 215 11.64 -6.82 -10.09
CA SER A 215 11.56 -7.28 -11.47
C SER A 215 10.54 -6.45 -12.27
N TRP A 216 9.36 -6.16 -11.68
CA TRP A 216 8.35 -5.31 -12.33
C TRP A 216 8.80 -3.86 -12.44
N LEU A 217 9.38 -3.33 -11.37
CA LEU A 217 9.89 -1.97 -11.35
C LEU A 217 10.95 -1.77 -12.42
N ARG A 218 11.90 -2.71 -12.58
CA ARG A 218 12.89 -2.68 -13.67
C ARG A 218 12.22 -2.59 -15.03
N ARG A 219 11.24 -3.43 -15.29
CA ARG A 219 10.50 -3.44 -16.56
C ARG A 219 9.85 -2.09 -16.85
N LYS A 220 9.29 -1.44 -15.85
CA LYS A 220 8.67 -0.10 -15.97
C LYS A 220 9.70 1.02 -16.13
N LEU A 221 10.90 0.86 -15.57
CA LEU A 221 12.04 1.75 -15.78
C LEU A 221 12.75 1.50 -17.12
N GLY A 222 12.33 0.48 -17.91
CA GLY A 222 12.94 0.13 -19.20
C GLY A 222 14.32 -0.51 -19.05
N GLU A 223 14.55 -1.28 -17.98
CA GLU A 223 15.82 -1.96 -17.70
C GLU A 223 15.61 -3.43 -17.32
N SER A 224 16.71 -4.17 -17.21
CA SER A 224 16.72 -5.55 -16.72
C SER A 224 17.75 -5.74 -15.60
N ALA A 225 17.76 -6.92 -14.98
CA ALA A 225 18.79 -7.26 -13.99
C ALA A 225 20.18 -7.44 -14.60
N GLN A 226 20.24 -7.79 -15.90
CA GLN A 226 21.47 -7.96 -16.68
C GLN A 226 22.01 -6.63 -17.19
N GLU A 227 21.12 -5.68 -17.50
CA GLU A 227 21.44 -4.36 -18.03
C GLU A 227 20.80 -3.29 -17.14
N PRO A 228 21.28 -3.10 -15.90
CA PRO A 228 20.73 -2.14 -14.95
C PRO A 228 21.13 -0.71 -15.33
N ARG A 229 20.17 0.22 -15.32
CA ARG A 229 20.41 1.66 -15.51
C ARG A 229 20.29 2.42 -14.19
N TYR A 230 19.22 2.15 -13.42
CA TYR A 230 18.91 2.78 -12.16
C TYR A 230 19.06 1.80 -10.98
N LEU A 231 18.56 0.56 -11.10
CA LEU A 231 18.46 -0.40 -10.00
C LEU A 231 19.59 -1.45 -10.09
N HIS A 232 20.62 -1.24 -9.31
CA HIS A 232 21.80 -2.12 -9.27
C HIS A 232 21.69 -3.12 -8.12
N SER A 233 21.77 -4.41 -8.43
CA SER A 233 21.86 -5.48 -7.42
C SER A 233 23.29 -5.58 -6.88
N VAL A 234 23.46 -5.51 -5.57
CA VAL A 234 24.72 -5.79 -4.88
C VAL A 234 24.59 -7.18 -4.27
N ARG A 235 25.25 -8.16 -4.88
CA ARG A 235 25.12 -9.59 -4.53
C ARG A 235 25.37 -9.82 -3.04
N GLY A 236 24.43 -10.51 -2.39
CA GLY A 236 24.50 -10.83 -0.96
C GLY A 236 24.27 -9.63 -0.01
N VAL A 237 24.06 -8.42 -0.52
CA VAL A 237 23.89 -7.20 0.31
C VAL A 237 22.50 -6.58 0.10
N GLY A 238 22.14 -6.22 -1.14
CA GLY A 238 20.88 -5.53 -1.37
C GLY A 238 20.78 -4.87 -2.74
N ILE A 239 20.00 -3.81 -2.79
CA ILE A 239 19.70 -3.04 -4.00
C ILE A 239 20.15 -1.60 -3.80
N LYS A 240 20.69 -1.00 -4.85
CA LYS A 240 21.13 0.39 -4.89
C LYS A 240 20.46 1.09 -6.06
N LEU A 241 19.87 2.25 -5.82
CA LEU A 241 19.36 3.13 -6.88
C LEU A 241 20.38 4.25 -7.12
N VAL A 242 20.80 4.42 -8.35
CA VAL A 242 21.74 5.49 -8.79
C VAL A 242 21.27 6.05 -10.13
N PRO A 243 21.58 7.30 -10.48
CA PRO A 243 21.35 7.81 -11.82
C PRO A 243 22.19 7.03 -12.83
N PRO A 244 21.73 6.85 -14.07
CA PRO A 244 22.56 6.29 -15.13
C PRO A 244 23.77 7.21 -15.39
N PRO A 245 24.89 6.68 -15.90
CA PRO A 245 26.00 7.52 -16.31
C PRO A 245 25.54 8.52 -17.40
N PRO A 246 26.16 9.70 -17.45
CA PRO A 246 25.85 10.73 -18.46
C PRO A 246 26.12 10.27 -19.87
#